data_677ef14968da025b4fa5c0286ced8142
#
_entry.id   677ef14968da025b4fa5c0286ced8142
#
_cell.length_a   1.000
_cell.length_b   1.000
_cell.length_c   1.000
_cell.angle_alpha   90.00
_cell.angle_beta   90.00
_cell.angle_gamma   90.00
#
_symmetry.space_group_name_H-M   'P 1'
#
loop_
_entity.id
_entity.type
_entity.pdbx_description
1 polymer ?
#
loop_
_entity_poly.entity_id
_entity_poly.type
_entity_poly.pdbx_seq_one_letter_code
_entity_poly.pdbx_strand_id
1 'polypeptide(L)'
;MHGFRLDVETHIITASTASVQNLVKCIRSVGVEIDDLVLEPLASGESVLTPEEKEIGVIMADIGGGTTDIAVFKDGSIYHTSIIPVAGYQFTSDLSIGLGLPFEIAEAMKKKYGNVSPETGSKDEGSTLTVEDGHSVSYKDLCNILRDRMEELLRLILLEMPDTSYASLAPAGLVLTGGGAKMSGLEGLARTTIRIPTRIGEPMGVYGITDVLHDPANATGVGLLLWAIKTGGRPAWEAKNKPTSVNNIMGLLKKFFGA
;
A
#
# COMPACT_ATOMS: atom_id res chain seq x y z
N MET A 1 34.11 -12.57 -6.33
CA MET A 1 33.19 -13.65 -6.77
C MET A 1 33.40 -13.88 -8.25
N HIS A 2 33.62 -15.12 -8.68
CA HIS A 2 33.70 -15.51 -10.10
C HIS A 2 32.56 -16.50 -10.34
N GLY A 3 31.67 -16.17 -11.28
CA GLY A 3 30.55 -17.03 -11.68
C GLY A 3 30.60 -17.26 -13.16
N PHE A 4 30.23 -18.45 -13.61
CA PHE A 4 30.11 -18.82 -15.04
C PHE A 4 28.71 -18.55 -15.61
N ARG A 5 27.73 -18.25 -14.74
CA ARG A 5 26.34 -17.97 -15.11
C ARG A 5 25.77 -16.90 -14.17
N LEU A 6 25.02 -15.98 -14.73
CA LEU A 6 24.21 -14.99 -14.01
C LEU A 6 22.76 -15.14 -14.46
N ASP A 7 21.89 -15.52 -13.54
CA ASP A 7 20.45 -15.50 -13.75
C ASP A 7 19.90 -14.21 -13.15
N VAL A 8 19.05 -13.50 -13.90
CA VAL A 8 18.43 -12.25 -13.46
C VAL A 8 16.93 -12.37 -13.62
N GLU A 9 16.22 -12.21 -12.53
CA GLU A 9 14.76 -12.09 -12.52
C GLU A 9 14.38 -10.61 -12.48
N THR A 10 13.43 -10.20 -13.32
CA THR A 10 12.98 -8.79 -13.38
C THR A 10 11.47 -8.71 -13.31
N HIS A 11 10.96 -7.86 -12.42
CA HIS A 11 9.55 -7.51 -12.37
C HIS A 11 9.30 -6.28 -13.24
N ILE A 12 8.48 -6.41 -14.29
CA ILE A 12 8.18 -5.33 -15.25
C ILE A 12 6.74 -4.83 -14.98
N ILE A 13 6.64 -3.56 -14.67
CA ILE A 13 5.37 -2.87 -14.43
C ILE A 13 5.11 -1.92 -15.59
N THR A 14 3.91 -1.98 -16.16
CA THR A 14 3.48 -1.11 -17.25
C THR A 14 2.30 -0.25 -16.80
N ALA A 15 2.24 0.97 -17.31
CA ALA A 15 1.14 1.88 -17.05
C ALA A 15 0.62 2.50 -18.36
N SER A 16 -0.63 2.96 -18.34
CA SER A 16 -1.21 3.72 -19.45
C SER A 16 -0.42 5.01 -19.67
N THR A 17 0.15 5.19 -20.87
CA THR A 17 0.87 6.41 -21.23
C THR A 17 0.00 7.66 -21.06
N ALA A 18 -1.30 7.57 -21.38
CA ALA A 18 -2.23 8.70 -21.23
C ALA A 18 -2.41 9.09 -19.76
N SER A 19 -2.56 8.10 -18.86
CA SER A 19 -2.71 8.34 -17.41
C SER A 19 -1.46 8.99 -16.83
N VAL A 20 -0.28 8.48 -17.17
CA VAL A 20 1.00 9.04 -16.73
C VAL A 20 1.18 10.48 -17.25
N GLN A 21 0.90 10.71 -18.53
CA GLN A 21 1.00 12.07 -19.12
C GLN A 21 0.02 13.06 -18.49
N ASN A 22 -1.19 12.63 -18.13
CA ASN A 22 -2.16 13.47 -17.46
C ASN A 22 -1.66 13.86 -16.05
N LEU A 23 -1.14 12.90 -15.28
CA LEU A 23 -0.53 13.19 -13.98
C LEU A 23 0.62 14.21 -14.12
N VAL A 24 1.55 13.96 -15.05
CA VAL A 24 2.68 14.86 -15.33
C VAL A 24 2.20 16.27 -15.69
N LYS A 25 1.19 16.39 -16.54
CA LYS A 25 0.61 17.70 -16.92
C LYS A 25 -0.01 18.41 -15.72
N CYS A 26 -0.76 17.69 -14.88
CA CYS A 26 -1.35 18.28 -13.66
C CYS A 26 -0.28 18.86 -12.73
N ILE A 27 0.77 18.11 -12.44
CA ILE A 27 1.87 18.58 -11.56
C ILE A 27 2.58 19.78 -12.17
N ARG A 28 2.94 19.73 -13.46
CA ARG A 28 3.63 20.83 -14.14
C ARG A 28 2.77 22.08 -14.28
N SER A 29 1.44 21.93 -14.36
CA SER A 29 0.52 23.08 -14.49
C SER A 29 0.52 24.00 -13.25
N VAL A 30 0.95 23.48 -12.10
CA VAL A 30 1.10 24.26 -10.85
C VAL A 30 2.55 24.76 -10.65
N GLY A 31 3.42 24.62 -11.67
CA GLY A 31 4.80 25.13 -11.65
C GLY A 31 5.78 24.26 -10.85
N VAL A 32 5.46 22.98 -10.62
CA VAL A 32 6.33 22.02 -9.92
C VAL A 32 7.05 21.14 -10.93
N GLU A 33 8.35 21.00 -10.79
CA GLU A 33 9.17 20.06 -11.56
C GLU A 33 9.02 18.62 -10.99
N ILE A 34 9.19 17.64 -11.86
CA ILE A 34 9.09 16.23 -11.51
C ILE A 34 10.47 15.61 -11.63
N ASP A 35 10.99 15.12 -10.52
CA ASP A 35 12.28 14.43 -10.48
C ASP A 35 12.15 12.95 -10.89
N ASP A 36 11.11 12.24 -10.40
CA ASP A 36 10.93 10.83 -10.68
C ASP A 36 9.45 10.43 -10.65
N LEU A 37 9.15 9.26 -11.21
CA LEU A 37 7.86 8.58 -11.12
C LEU A 37 8.05 7.29 -10.32
N VAL A 38 7.47 7.23 -9.15
CA VAL A 38 7.58 6.10 -8.23
C VAL A 38 6.24 5.36 -8.17
N LEU A 39 6.29 4.05 -8.24
CA LEU A 39 5.09 3.23 -8.06
C LEU A 39 4.62 3.33 -6.59
N GLU A 40 3.32 3.53 -6.38
CA GLU A 40 2.75 3.74 -5.05
C GLU A 40 3.15 2.66 -4.03
N PRO A 41 3.00 1.35 -4.30
CA PRO A 41 3.41 0.31 -3.36
C PRO A 41 4.93 0.28 -3.08
N LEU A 42 5.78 0.78 -3.99
CA LEU A 42 7.21 0.96 -3.71
C LEU A 42 7.43 2.06 -2.68
N ALA A 43 6.74 3.18 -2.84
CA ALA A 43 6.83 4.29 -1.91
C ALA A 43 6.30 3.88 -0.53
N SER A 44 5.07 3.37 -0.44
CA SER A 44 4.48 2.91 0.82
C SER A 44 5.35 1.85 1.50
N GLY A 45 5.87 0.88 0.76
CA GLY A 45 6.78 -0.14 1.27
C GLY A 45 8.11 0.42 1.80
N GLU A 46 8.60 1.56 1.28
CA GLU A 46 9.81 2.18 1.80
C GLU A 46 9.58 2.82 3.17
N SER A 47 8.38 3.28 3.46
CA SER A 47 8.05 3.91 4.74
C SER A 47 7.56 2.93 5.81
N VAL A 48 6.89 1.82 5.45
CA VAL A 48 6.19 0.97 6.43
C VAL A 48 6.81 -0.41 6.66
N LEU A 49 7.73 -0.85 5.77
CA LEU A 49 8.36 -2.17 5.86
C LEU A 49 9.81 -2.06 6.34
N THR A 50 10.19 -2.97 7.23
CA THR A 50 11.60 -3.10 7.61
C THR A 50 12.42 -3.82 6.53
N PRO A 51 13.75 -3.62 6.48
CA PRO A 51 14.61 -4.37 5.57
C PRO A 51 14.50 -5.89 5.77
N GLU A 52 14.35 -6.35 7.01
CA GLU A 52 14.22 -7.76 7.36
C GLU A 52 12.91 -8.36 6.82
N GLU A 53 11.79 -7.64 6.93
CA GLU A 53 10.51 -8.07 6.35
C GLU A 53 10.62 -8.21 4.84
N LYS A 54 11.25 -7.24 4.16
CA LYS A 54 11.46 -7.30 2.70
C LYS A 54 12.35 -8.47 2.29
N GLU A 55 13.36 -8.79 3.10
CA GLU A 55 14.28 -9.91 2.83
C GLU A 55 13.60 -11.27 3.02
N ILE A 56 12.89 -11.46 4.13
CA ILE A 56 12.27 -12.75 4.49
C ILE A 56 11.06 -13.05 3.58
N GLY A 57 10.35 -12.01 3.18
CA GLY A 57 9.11 -12.09 2.40
C GLY A 57 7.91 -11.55 3.17
N VAL A 58 7.25 -10.54 2.62
CA VAL A 58 6.10 -9.86 3.23
C VAL A 58 5.10 -9.44 2.15
N ILE A 59 3.82 -9.55 2.46
CA ILE A 59 2.73 -8.94 1.68
C ILE A 59 2.44 -7.59 2.31
N MET A 60 2.36 -6.54 1.49
CA MET A 60 1.88 -5.23 1.90
C MET A 60 0.61 -4.89 1.12
N ALA A 61 -0.40 -4.37 1.80
CA ALA A 61 -1.59 -3.83 1.16
C ALA A 61 -1.85 -2.40 1.69
N ASP A 62 -1.81 -1.43 0.79
CA ASP A 62 -2.14 -0.03 1.04
C ASP A 62 -3.61 0.21 0.68
N ILE A 63 -4.45 0.34 1.69
CA ILE A 63 -5.91 0.52 1.54
C ILE A 63 -6.21 2.01 1.45
N GLY A 64 -6.27 2.52 0.23
CA GLY A 64 -6.53 3.91 -0.06
C GLY A 64 -8.01 4.31 -0.05
N GLY A 65 -8.33 5.39 -0.76
CA GLY A 65 -9.69 5.87 -0.94
C GLY A 65 -10.47 5.13 -2.03
N GLY A 66 -9.85 4.85 -3.17
CA GLY A 66 -10.46 4.21 -4.34
C GLY A 66 -9.87 2.86 -4.70
N THR A 67 -8.60 2.61 -4.36
CA THR A 67 -7.85 1.40 -4.67
C THR A 67 -7.20 0.82 -3.42
N THR A 68 -6.94 -0.47 -3.47
CA THR A 68 -6.02 -1.14 -2.56
C THR A 68 -4.84 -1.65 -3.40
N ASP A 69 -3.68 -1.10 -3.12
CA ASP A 69 -2.44 -1.39 -3.82
C ASP A 69 -1.66 -2.46 -3.06
N ILE A 70 -1.35 -3.56 -3.74
CA ILE A 70 -0.71 -4.73 -3.15
C ILE A 70 0.71 -4.86 -3.70
N ALA A 71 1.65 -5.13 -2.81
CA ALA A 71 2.99 -5.55 -3.19
C ALA A 71 3.45 -6.73 -2.33
N VAL A 72 4.13 -7.67 -2.96
CA VAL A 72 4.86 -8.72 -2.29
C VAL A 72 6.35 -8.42 -2.43
N PHE A 73 7.04 -8.35 -1.31
CA PHE A 73 8.49 -8.21 -1.26
C PHE A 73 9.11 -9.54 -0.85
N LYS A 74 10.23 -9.88 -1.47
CA LYS A 74 11.02 -11.07 -1.17
C LYS A 74 12.47 -10.84 -1.61
N ASP A 75 13.42 -11.37 -0.87
CA ASP A 75 14.85 -11.22 -1.16
C ASP A 75 15.25 -9.74 -1.37
N GLY A 76 14.68 -8.84 -0.54
CA GLY A 76 14.90 -7.40 -0.54
C GLY A 76 14.30 -6.63 -1.73
N SER A 77 13.55 -7.30 -2.62
CA SER A 77 13.01 -6.71 -3.85
C SER A 77 11.51 -6.95 -4.00
N ILE A 78 10.86 -6.18 -4.87
CA ILE A 78 9.46 -6.47 -5.27
C ILE A 78 9.43 -7.76 -6.08
N TYR A 79 8.59 -8.69 -5.63
CA TYR A 79 8.32 -9.95 -6.29
C TYR A 79 7.02 -9.90 -7.12
N HIS A 80 5.98 -9.26 -6.59
CA HIS A 80 4.67 -9.17 -7.24
C HIS A 80 3.97 -7.87 -6.88
N THR A 81 3.15 -7.33 -7.78
CA THR A 81 2.27 -6.19 -7.51
C THR A 81 0.90 -6.42 -8.15
N SER A 82 -0.15 -5.98 -7.47
CA SER A 82 -1.52 -5.96 -7.99
C SER A 82 -2.29 -4.76 -7.44
N ILE A 83 -3.40 -4.43 -8.08
CA ILE A 83 -4.28 -3.33 -7.68
C ILE A 83 -5.72 -3.83 -7.66
N ILE A 84 -6.39 -3.68 -6.54
CA ILE A 84 -7.80 -3.99 -6.37
C ILE A 84 -8.60 -2.69 -6.37
N PRO A 85 -9.63 -2.51 -7.24
CA PRO A 85 -10.48 -1.32 -7.27
C PRO A 85 -11.56 -1.34 -6.16
N VAL A 86 -11.18 -1.75 -4.96
CA VAL A 86 -12.01 -1.79 -3.75
C VAL A 86 -11.23 -1.17 -2.61
N ALA A 87 -11.76 -0.11 -2.02
CA ALA A 87 -11.15 0.62 -0.91
C ALA A 87 -12.17 1.52 -0.19
N GLY A 88 -11.72 2.59 0.44
CA GLY A 88 -12.54 3.48 1.27
C GLY A 88 -13.87 3.91 0.66
N TYR A 89 -13.91 4.15 -0.65
CA TYR A 89 -15.13 4.54 -1.37
C TYR A 89 -16.22 3.47 -1.30
N GLN A 90 -15.88 2.20 -1.51
CA GLN A 90 -16.84 1.10 -1.49
C GLN A 90 -17.42 0.90 -0.10
N PHE A 91 -16.61 1.02 0.96
CA PHE A 91 -17.10 0.98 2.34
C PHE A 91 -18.14 2.08 2.61
N THR A 92 -17.90 3.31 2.12
CA THR A 92 -18.84 4.41 2.27
C THR A 92 -20.11 4.18 1.46
N SER A 93 -19.97 3.68 0.24
CA SER A 93 -21.11 3.34 -0.64
C SER A 93 -22.01 2.28 0.00
N ASP A 94 -21.41 1.23 0.57
CA ASP A 94 -22.18 0.18 1.24
C ASP A 94 -22.94 0.69 2.46
N LEU A 95 -22.31 1.56 3.27
CA LEU A 95 -22.98 2.23 4.38
C LEU A 95 -24.13 3.14 3.89
N SER A 96 -23.88 3.93 2.86
CA SER A 96 -24.88 4.81 2.26
C SER A 96 -26.12 4.02 1.81
N ILE A 97 -25.91 2.92 1.11
CA ILE A 97 -27.00 2.06 0.62
C ILE A 97 -27.64 1.28 1.77
N GLY A 98 -26.83 0.62 2.62
CA GLY A 98 -27.32 -0.28 3.66
C GLY A 98 -28.06 0.42 4.80
N LEU A 99 -27.68 1.67 5.09
CA LEU A 99 -28.31 2.48 6.16
C LEU A 99 -29.24 3.56 5.62
N GLY A 100 -29.34 3.72 4.29
CA GLY A 100 -30.18 4.76 3.67
C GLY A 100 -29.68 6.18 3.95
N LEU A 101 -28.37 6.39 4.04
CA LEU A 101 -27.73 7.67 4.38
C LEU A 101 -27.17 8.37 3.12
N PRO A 102 -27.17 9.71 3.09
CA PRO A 102 -26.35 10.45 2.15
C PRO A 102 -24.87 10.04 2.25
N PHE A 103 -24.16 10.06 1.12
CA PHE A 103 -22.78 9.59 1.03
C PHE A 103 -21.82 10.30 2.00
N GLU A 104 -21.90 11.62 2.10
CA GLU A 104 -21.08 12.44 2.99
C GLU A 104 -21.31 12.08 4.47
N ILE A 105 -22.55 11.79 4.84
CA ILE A 105 -22.91 11.36 6.18
C ILE A 105 -22.38 9.96 6.45
N ALA A 106 -22.54 9.04 5.51
CA ALA A 106 -21.98 7.69 5.60
C ALA A 106 -20.45 7.72 5.77
N GLU A 107 -19.74 8.61 5.04
CA GLU A 107 -18.30 8.81 5.15
C GLU A 107 -17.91 9.34 6.54
N ALA A 108 -18.62 10.32 7.07
CA ALA A 108 -18.39 10.85 8.40
C ALA A 108 -18.64 9.78 9.49
N MET A 109 -19.71 8.98 9.33
CA MET A 109 -20.03 7.87 10.23
C MET A 109 -18.96 6.78 10.19
N LYS A 110 -18.50 6.39 8.99
CA LYS A 110 -17.39 5.43 8.82
C LYS A 110 -16.14 5.90 9.55
N LYS A 111 -15.74 7.15 9.37
CA LYS A 111 -14.52 7.70 10.00
C LYS A 111 -14.63 7.79 11.51
N LYS A 112 -15.81 8.15 12.02
CA LYS A 112 -16.01 8.41 13.45
C LYS A 112 -16.30 7.14 14.27
N TYR A 113 -17.07 6.22 13.70
CA TYR A 113 -17.61 5.06 14.41
C TYR A 113 -17.24 3.71 13.79
N GLY A 114 -16.52 3.70 12.68
CA GLY A 114 -16.16 2.47 11.94
C GLY A 114 -15.35 1.52 12.81
N ASN A 115 -15.88 0.29 12.95
CA ASN A 115 -15.24 -0.79 13.67
C ASN A 115 -15.65 -2.12 13.01
N VAL A 116 -14.68 -2.91 12.59
CA VAL A 116 -14.92 -4.21 11.92
C VAL A 116 -14.87 -5.40 12.87
N SER A 117 -14.57 -5.18 14.14
CA SER A 117 -14.52 -6.21 15.17
C SER A 117 -14.98 -5.66 16.52
N PRO A 118 -16.23 -5.15 16.62
CA PRO A 118 -16.76 -4.69 17.90
C PRO A 118 -16.78 -5.84 18.90
N GLU A 119 -16.40 -5.57 20.15
CA GLU A 119 -16.46 -6.58 21.22
C GLU A 119 -17.90 -7.00 21.44
N THR A 120 -18.15 -8.30 21.42
CA THR A 120 -19.48 -8.87 21.67
C THR A 120 -19.90 -8.57 23.11
N GLY A 121 -21.08 -7.96 23.28
CA GLY A 121 -21.58 -7.55 24.60
C GLY A 121 -21.05 -6.20 25.09
N SER A 122 -20.36 -5.43 24.25
CA SER A 122 -20.03 -4.03 24.56
C SER A 122 -21.33 -3.21 24.73
N LYS A 123 -21.28 -2.16 25.56
CA LYS A 123 -22.42 -1.24 25.74
C LYS A 123 -22.87 -0.60 24.42
N ASP A 124 -22.00 -0.58 23.43
CA ASP A 124 -22.23 0.02 22.13
C ASP A 124 -23.00 -0.90 21.17
N GLU A 125 -23.04 -2.24 21.41
CA GLU A 125 -23.70 -3.19 20.52
C GLU A 125 -25.20 -2.94 20.30
N GLY A 126 -25.87 -2.38 21.30
CA GLY A 126 -27.29 -1.96 21.24
C GLY A 126 -27.48 -0.46 21.04
N SER A 127 -26.41 0.31 20.82
CA SER A 127 -26.50 1.76 20.74
C SER A 127 -27.04 2.23 19.40
N THR A 128 -27.80 3.31 19.47
CA THR A 128 -28.30 4.03 18.30
C THR A 128 -27.46 5.29 18.13
N LEU A 129 -26.87 5.46 16.96
CA LEU A 129 -26.10 6.65 16.61
C LEU A 129 -27.03 7.68 16.01
N THR A 130 -27.06 8.88 16.58
CA THR A 130 -27.82 9.99 15.99
C THR A 130 -26.95 10.73 15.00
N VAL A 131 -27.46 10.92 13.80
CA VAL A 131 -26.82 11.62 12.70
C VAL A 131 -27.22 13.10 12.73
N GLU A 132 -26.41 13.98 12.14
CA GLU A 132 -26.63 15.43 12.16
C GLU A 132 -27.98 15.87 11.56
N ASP A 133 -28.54 15.08 10.65
CA ASP A 133 -29.84 15.32 10.02
C ASP A 133 -31.05 14.76 10.82
N GLY A 134 -30.80 14.22 12.02
CA GLY A 134 -31.81 13.66 12.92
C GLY A 134 -32.16 12.20 12.68
N HIS A 135 -31.58 11.55 11.67
CA HIS A 135 -31.69 10.10 11.50
C HIS A 135 -30.95 9.33 12.59
N SER A 136 -31.45 8.16 12.90
CA SER A 136 -30.84 7.27 13.87
C SER A 136 -30.50 5.94 13.20
N VAL A 137 -29.25 5.52 13.34
CA VAL A 137 -28.75 4.27 12.76
C VAL A 137 -28.22 3.33 13.85
N SER A 138 -28.40 2.04 13.65
CA SER A 138 -27.86 1.04 14.54
C SER A 138 -26.33 0.95 14.39
N TYR A 139 -25.61 1.09 15.51
CA TYR A 139 -24.15 0.89 15.53
C TYR A 139 -23.76 -0.52 15.05
N LYS A 140 -24.55 -1.52 15.46
CA LYS A 140 -24.34 -2.90 15.05
C LYS A 140 -24.43 -3.10 13.53
N ASP A 141 -25.44 -2.48 12.89
CA ASP A 141 -25.62 -2.61 11.44
C ASP A 141 -24.48 -1.90 10.68
N LEU A 142 -24.05 -0.72 11.17
CA LEU A 142 -22.89 -0.02 10.65
C LEU A 142 -21.63 -0.90 10.71
N CYS A 143 -21.34 -1.52 11.84
CA CYS A 143 -20.18 -2.38 12.02
C CYS A 143 -20.26 -3.65 11.16
N ASN A 144 -21.44 -4.27 11.04
CA ASN A 144 -21.63 -5.47 10.22
C ASN A 144 -21.36 -5.17 8.74
N ILE A 145 -21.91 -4.11 8.20
CA ILE A 145 -21.69 -3.70 6.80
C ILE A 145 -20.19 -3.49 6.53
N LEU A 146 -19.51 -2.75 7.42
CA LEU A 146 -18.08 -2.50 7.29
C LEU A 146 -17.26 -3.79 7.40
N ARG A 147 -17.63 -4.68 8.31
CA ARG A 147 -16.97 -5.98 8.49
C ARG A 147 -17.10 -6.86 7.27
N ASP A 148 -18.30 -7.01 6.73
CA ASP A 148 -18.56 -7.86 5.56
C ASP A 148 -17.71 -7.39 4.35
N ARG A 149 -17.68 -6.08 4.10
CA ARG A 149 -16.84 -5.50 3.04
C ARG A 149 -15.35 -5.68 3.32
N MET A 150 -14.91 -5.54 4.55
CA MET A 150 -13.51 -5.73 4.91
C MET A 150 -13.08 -7.20 4.76
N GLU A 151 -13.93 -8.16 5.17
CA GLU A 151 -13.65 -9.57 4.95
C GLU A 151 -13.56 -9.92 3.46
N GLU A 152 -14.40 -9.33 2.64
CA GLU A 152 -14.32 -9.48 1.18
C GLU A 152 -12.99 -8.92 0.64
N LEU A 153 -12.61 -7.70 1.04
CA LEU A 153 -11.33 -7.10 0.62
C LEU A 153 -10.14 -7.98 1.02
N LEU A 154 -10.13 -8.48 2.26
CA LEU A 154 -9.06 -9.37 2.73
C LEU A 154 -8.98 -10.66 1.90
N ARG A 155 -10.11 -11.23 1.47
CA ARG A 155 -10.14 -12.39 0.57
C ARG A 155 -9.66 -12.03 -0.83
N LEU A 156 -10.03 -10.86 -1.35
CA LEU A 156 -9.53 -10.36 -2.65
C LEU A 156 -8.01 -10.19 -2.63
N ILE A 157 -7.44 -9.66 -1.53
CA ILE A 157 -5.98 -9.57 -1.38
C ILE A 157 -5.33 -10.94 -1.54
N LEU A 158 -5.89 -12.00 -0.96
CA LEU A 158 -5.34 -13.36 -1.11
C LEU A 158 -5.47 -13.91 -2.53
N LEU A 159 -6.56 -13.57 -3.24
CA LEU A 159 -6.78 -14.01 -4.62
C LEU A 159 -5.78 -13.38 -5.60
N GLU A 160 -5.24 -12.21 -5.27
CA GLU A 160 -4.23 -11.54 -6.08
C GLU A 160 -2.81 -12.09 -5.88
N MET A 161 -2.62 -13.02 -4.96
CA MET A 161 -1.31 -13.63 -4.75
C MET A 161 -0.94 -14.58 -5.90
N PRO A 162 0.32 -14.54 -6.37
CA PRO A 162 0.77 -15.36 -7.50
C PRO A 162 0.84 -16.86 -7.19
N ASP A 163 0.82 -17.22 -5.90
CA ASP A 163 0.85 -18.60 -5.41
C ASP A 163 -0.14 -18.77 -4.25
N THR A 164 -0.79 -19.92 -4.18
CA THR A 164 -1.70 -20.29 -3.10
C THR A 164 -1.00 -20.57 -1.77
N SER A 165 0.32 -20.70 -1.79
CA SER A 165 1.16 -20.92 -0.61
C SER A 165 1.72 -19.60 -0.02
N TYR A 166 0.83 -18.63 0.25
CA TYR A 166 1.24 -17.32 0.77
C TYR A 166 2.00 -17.37 2.09
N ALA A 167 1.79 -18.39 2.92
CA ALA A 167 2.57 -18.55 4.15
C ALA A 167 4.06 -18.83 3.88
N SER A 168 4.39 -19.50 2.77
CA SER A 168 5.78 -19.69 2.34
C SER A 168 6.31 -18.52 1.50
N LEU A 169 5.43 -17.80 0.82
CA LEU A 169 5.78 -16.62 0.03
C LEU A 169 6.08 -15.42 0.93
N ALA A 170 5.33 -15.26 2.00
CA ALA A 170 5.43 -14.13 2.93
C ALA A 170 5.51 -14.60 4.40
N PRO A 171 6.62 -15.20 4.84
CA PRO A 171 6.80 -15.63 6.22
C PRO A 171 6.69 -14.49 7.23
N ALA A 172 7.04 -13.26 6.86
CA ALA A 172 6.86 -12.07 7.70
C ALA A 172 5.38 -11.63 7.81
N GLY A 173 4.48 -12.21 6.99
CA GLY A 173 3.05 -12.00 7.06
C GLY A 173 2.52 -10.87 6.18
N LEU A 174 1.43 -10.24 6.65
CA LEU A 174 0.73 -9.14 5.98
C LEU A 174 0.90 -7.83 6.76
N VAL A 175 1.25 -6.77 6.05
CA VAL A 175 1.27 -5.40 6.56
C VAL A 175 0.17 -4.61 5.85
N LEU A 176 -0.77 -4.09 6.64
CA LEU A 176 -1.87 -3.25 6.16
C LEU A 176 -1.55 -1.78 6.45
N THR A 177 -1.62 -0.93 5.46
CA THR A 177 -1.37 0.52 5.58
C THR A 177 -2.41 1.32 4.80
N GLY A 178 -2.24 2.64 4.72
CA GLY A 178 -3.21 3.53 4.09
C GLY A 178 -4.32 3.97 5.03
N GLY A 179 -5.17 4.87 4.54
CA GLY A 179 -6.28 5.42 5.32
C GLY A 179 -7.30 4.37 5.78
N GLY A 180 -7.52 3.33 4.98
CA GLY A 180 -8.41 2.22 5.30
C GLY A 180 -7.90 1.33 6.44
N ALA A 181 -6.58 1.27 6.64
CA ALA A 181 -5.97 0.50 7.72
C ALA A 181 -6.23 1.08 9.13
N LYS A 182 -6.72 2.31 9.21
CA LYS A 182 -7.14 2.96 10.48
C LYS A 182 -8.46 2.42 11.03
N MET A 183 -9.14 1.54 10.30
CA MET A 183 -10.41 0.96 10.74
C MET A 183 -10.20 0.14 12.02
N SER A 184 -10.93 0.49 13.08
CA SER A 184 -10.83 -0.20 14.38
C SER A 184 -11.12 -1.70 14.22
N GLY A 185 -10.34 -2.54 14.88
CA GLY A 185 -10.51 -4.00 14.86
C GLY A 185 -9.95 -4.70 13.63
N LEU A 186 -9.38 -3.97 12.65
CA LEU A 186 -8.91 -4.54 11.38
C LEU A 186 -7.80 -5.59 11.57
N GLU A 187 -6.82 -5.31 12.42
CA GLU A 187 -5.69 -6.24 12.65
C GLU A 187 -6.19 -7.60 13.15
N GLY A 188 -7.10 -7.62 14.10
CA GLY A 188 -7.72 -8.83 14.64
C GLY A 188 -8.56 -9.58 13.60
N LEU A 189 -9.37 -8.86 12.82
CA LEU A 189 -10.17 -9.42 11.74
C LEU A 189 -9.26 -10.04 10.66
N ALA A 190 -8.22 -9.33 10.24
CA ALA A 190 -7.29 -9.81 9.23
C ALA A 190 -6.56 -11.09 9.68
N ARG A 191 -6.05 -11.15 10.91
CA ARG A 191 -5.41 -12.34 11.47
C ARG A 191 -6.33 -13.57 11.45
N THR A 192 -7.62 -13.38 11.78
CA THR A 192 -8.59 -14.49 11.81
C THR A 192 -9.03 -14.93 10.42
N THR A 193 -9.15 -13.99 9.48
CA THR A 193 -9.62 -14.23 8.10
C THR A 193 -8.52 -14.85 7.24
N ILE A 194 -7.31 -14.28 7.29
CA ILE A 194 -6.19 -14.66 6.41
C ILE A 194 -5.32 -15.76 7.04
N ARG A 195 -5.27 -15.84 8.38
CA ARG A 195 -4.50 -16.82 9.16
C ARG A 195 -2.98 -16.75 8.94
N ILE A 196 -2.48 -15.58 8.69
CA ILE A 196 -1.04 -15.27 8.71
C ILE A 196 -0.78 -14.11 9.68
N PRO A 197 0.45 -13.93 10.17
CA PRO A 197 0.79 -12.78 11.00
C PRO A 197 0.39 -11.50 10.29
N THR A 198 -0.28 -10.60 10.99
CA THR A 198 -0.75 -9.34 10.40
C THR A 198 -0.47 -8.20 11.37
N ARG A 199 -0.03 -7.07 10.85
CA ARG A 199 0.14 -5.81 11.60
C ARG A 199 -0.33 -4.61 10.78
N ILE A 200 -0.62 -3.51 11.45
CA ILE A 200 -0.78 -2.21 10.80
C ILE A 200 0.61 -1.61 10.57
N GLY A 201 0.85 -1.13 9.35
CA GLY A 201 2.07 -0.46 8.94
C GLY A 201 1.92 1.05 9.12
N GLU A 202 2.74 1.60 10.01
CA GLU A 202 2.88 3.05 10.21
C GLU A 202 4.19 3.52 9.57
N PRO A 203 4.23 4.73 8.98
CA PRO A 203 5.46 5.28 8.45
C PRO A 203 6.58 5.37 9.50
N MET A 204 7.77 4.95 9.13
CA MET A 204 8.99 4.96 9.96
C MET A 204 10.10 5.76 9.28
N GLY A 205 11.19 6.00 9.99
CA GLY A 205 12.41 6.61 9.41
C GLY A 205 12.34 8.13 9.23
N VAL A 206 11.30 8.78 9.73
CA VAL A 206 11.15 10.24 9.74
C VAL A 206 11.12 10.77 11.16
N TYR A 207 11.71 11.94 11.36
CA TYR A 207 11.81 12.62 12.65
C TYR A 207 11.20 14.02 12.53
N GLY A 208 10.58 14.53 13.58
CA GLY A 208 10.00 15.87 13.63
C GLY A 208 8.55 15.89 14.09
N ILE A 209 7.60 16.34 13.28
CA ILE A 209 6.16 16.36 13.61
C ILE A 209 5.61 14.92 13.48
N THR A 210 5.97 14.08 14.45
CA THR A 210 5.82 12.63 14.39
C THR A 210 4.37 12.18 14.40
N ASP A 211 3.51 12.81 15.20
CA ASP A 211 2.11 12.38 15.38
C ASP A 211 1.30 12.39 14.07
N VAL A 212 1.63 13.31 13.15
CA VAL A 212 0.98 13.36 11.83
C VAL A 212 1.66 12.40 10.87
N LEU A 213 2.99 12.29 10.92
CA LEU A 213 3.76 11.51 9.94
C LEU A 213 3.62 9.99 10.16
N HIS A 214 3.37 9.55 11.39
CA HIS A 214 3.15 8.12 11.70
C HIS A 214 1.74 7.61 11.39
N ASP A 215 0.83 8.47 10.90
CA ASP A 215 -0.49 8.03 10.44
C ASP A 215 -0.34 7.13 9.19
N PRO A 216 -0.91 5.90 9.20
CA PRO A 216 -0.89 5.00 8.05
C PRO A 216 -1.36 5.66 6.74
N ALA A 217 -2.27 6.63 6.82
CA ALA A 217 -2.75 7.38 5.66
C ALA A 217 -1.65 8.18 4.94
N ASN A 218 -0.50 8.40 5.58
CA ASN A 218 0.63 9.13 5.05
C ASN A 218 1.75 8.22 4.51
N ALA A 219 1.52 6.90 4.46
CA ALA A 219 2.53 5.92 4.07
C ALA A 219 3.19 6.24 2.73
N THR A 220 2.39 6.48 1.69
CA THR A 220 2.89 6.83 0.35
C THR A 220 3.65 8.15 0.36
N GLY A 221 3.11 9.20 1.01
CA GLY A 221 3.74 10.52 1.06
C GLY A 221 5.10 10.49 1.75
N VAL A 222 5.18 9.86 2.91
CA VAL A 222 6.44 9.66 3.65
C VAL A 222 7.41 8.79 2.85
N GLY A 223 6.89 7.74 2.21
CA GLY A 223 7.67 6.85 1.37
C GLY A 223 8.32 7.54 0.18
N LEU A 224 7.62 8.47 -0.47
CA LEU A 224 8.18 9.30 -1.56
C LEU A 224 9.34 10.16 -1.07
N LEU A 225 9.24 10.74 0.13
CA LEU A 225 10.32 11.52 0.73
C LEU A 225 11.54 10.64 1.02
N LEU A 226 11.34 9.47 1.60
CA LEU A 226 12.42 8.50 1.88
C LEU A 226 13.06 8.00 0.58
N TRP A 227 12.25 7.73 -0.45
CA TRP A 227 12.73 7.38 -1.78
C TRP A 227 13.65 8.45 -2.37
N ALA A 228 13.23 9.72 -2.33
CA ALA A 228 14.01 10.84 -2.83
C ALA A 228 15.36 10.98 -2.07
N ILE A 229 15.35 10.81 -0.76
CA ILE A 229 16.58 10.82 0.06
C ILE A 229 17.52 9.67 -0.35
N LYS A 230 16.99 8.47 -0.51
CA LYS A 230 17.74 7.25 -0.85
C LYS A 230 18.36 7.32 -2.24
N THR A 231 17.64 7.87 -3.22
CA THR A 231 18.11 8.04 -4.59
C THR A 231 18.97 9.27 -4.80
N GLY A 232 19.11 10.12 -3.77
CA GLY A 232 19.87 11.36 -3.82
C GLY A 232 19.27 12.42 -4.75
N GLY A 233 17.94 12.40 -4.93
CA GLY A 233 17.23 13.30 -5.82
C GLY A 233 17.56 13.09 -7.31
N ARG A 234 18.20 11.97 -7.65
CA ARG A 234 18.46 11.62 -9.06
C ARG A 234 17.37 10.68 -9.54
N PRO A 235 16.73 10.97 -10.67
CA PRO A 235 15.71 10.08 -11.21
C PRO A 235 16.32 8.70 -11.47
N ALA A 236 15.60 7.65 -11.10
CA ALA A 236 16.07 6.26 -11.23
C ALA A 236 16.43 5.91 -12.70
N TRP A 237 15.81 6.59 -13.68
CA TRP A 237 16.12 6.42 -15.10
C TRP A 237 17.43 7.13 -15.53
N GLU A 238 17.87 8.21 -14.85
CA GLU A 238 19.18 8.83 -15.10
C GLU A 238 20.34 7.99 -14.56
N ALA A 239 20.13 7.26 -13.49
CA ALA A 239 21.13 6.34 -12.95
C ALA A 239 21.47 5.21 -13.95
N LYS A 240 20.51 4.84 -14.83
CA LYS A 240 20.72 3.85 -15.89
C LYS A 240 21.32 4.44 -17.18
N ASN A 241 21.24 5.76 -17.37
CA ASN A 241 21.71 6.43 -18.58
C ASN A 241 23.11 7.06 -18.46
N LYS A 242 23.95 6.67 -17.51
CA LYS A 242 25.37 6.79 -17.80
C LYS A 242 25.63 5.85 -18.98
N PRO A 243 25.95 6.35 -20.19
CA PRO A 243 26.39 5.48 -21.24
C PRO A 243 27.56 4.73 -20.63
N THR A 244 27.41 3.44 -20.43
CA THR A 244 28.55 2.56 -20.30
C THR A 244 29.23 2.75 -21.65
N SER A 245 30.17 3.69 -21.69
CA SER A 245 30.87 4.03 -22.91
C SER A 245 31.34 2.69 -23.45
N VAL A 246 30.90 2.35 -24.63
CA VAL A 246 31.38 1.16 -25.37
C VAL A 246 32.91 1.13 -25.36
N ASN A 247 33.54 2.30 -25.29
CA ASN A 247 34.98 2.50 -25.11
C ASN A 247 35.51 1.96 -23.75
N ASN A 248 34.71 1.98 -22.66
CA ASN A 248 35.13 1.39 -21.39
C ASN A 248 35.05 -0.14 -21.39
N ILE A 249 34.08 -0.71 -22.13
CA ILE A 249 33.99 -2.16 -22.32
C ILE A 249 35.11 -2.63 -23.26
N MET A 250 35.39 -1.86 -24.30
CA MET A 250 36.50 -2.13 -25.24
C MET A 250 37.87 -2.00 -24.52
N GLY A 251 38.01 -1.04 -23.61
CA GLY A 251 39.21 -0.87 -22.78
C GLY A 251 39.40 -1.99 -21.75
N LEU A 252 38.30 -2.52 -21.18
CA LEU A 252 38.34 -3.71 -20.31
C LEU A 252 38.64 -4.98 -21.08
N LEU A 253 38.07 -5.17 -22.26
CA LEU A 253 38.35 -6.29 -23.13
C LEU A 253 39.82 -6.28 -23.61
N LYS A 254 40.38 -5.12 -23.98
CA LYS A 254 41.82 -5.00 -24.33
C LYS A 254 42.75 -5.32 -23.15
N LYS A 255 42.35 -5.04 -21.91
CA LYS A 255 43.11 -5.40 -20.71
C LYS A 255 43.05 -6.90 -20.37
N PHE A 256 41.98 -7.59 -20.75
CA PHE A 256 41.82 -9.02 -20.51
C PHE A 256 42.36 -9.93 -21.62
N PHE A 257 42.36 -9.47 -22.85
CA PHE A 257 42.77 -10.30 -24.03
C PHE A 257 44.13 -9.92 -24.59
N GLY A 258 44.91 -9.07 -23.93
CA GLY A 258 46.34 -8.82 -24.16
C GLY A 258 46.72 -8.84 -25.65
N ALA A 259 46.50 -7.73 -26.36
CA ALA A 259 47.19 -7.44 -27.63
C ALA A 259 47.73 -6.01 -27.58
#